data_ec2a40d7305592e038c20d31ceaea45c
#
_entry.id   ec2a40d7305592e038c20d31ceaea45c
#
_cell.length_a   1.000
_cell.length_b   1.000
_cell.length_c   1.000
_cell.angle_alpha   90.00
_cell.angle_beta   90.00
_cell.angle_gamma   90.00
#
_symmetry.space_group_name_H-M   'P 1'
#
loop_
_entity.id
_entity.type
_entity.pdbx_description
1 polymer ?
#
loop_
_entity_poly.entity_id
_entity_poly.type
_entity_poly.pdbx_seq_one_letter_code
_entity_poly.pdbx_strand_id
1 'polypeptide(L)'
;GLDAFTDHAIEDKSVLHLAEKVSMRLGPDLKSTKAGRPARVTVQLRDGRTLSRQVDAAKGGDIVPMTAEELRAKFHECAARAMAPTEAERLADAIGTLDTAPDLLSLTALLRGLGGVEDAAVSPRSG
;
A
#
# COMPACT_ATOMS: atom_id res chain seq x y z
N GLY A 1 3.04 1.62 6.58
CA GLY A 1 2.12 0.52 6.36
C GLY A 1 0.67 0.99 6.29
N LEU A 2 -0.24 0.08 6.06
CA LEU A 2 -1.69 0.38 5.95
C LEU A 2 -2.30 0.93 7.24
N ASP A 3 -1.68 0.71 8.40
CA ASP A 3 -2.15 1.23 9.69
C ASP A 3 -2.15 2.76 9.78
N ALA A 4 -1.39 3.43 8.91
CA ALA A 4 -1.41 4.88 8.80
C ALA A 4 -2.72 5.46 8.23
N PHE A 5 -3.60 4.61 7.70
CA PHE A 5 -4.86 5.01 7.06
C PHE A 5 -6.09 4.58 7.86
N THR A 6 -5.93 4.22 9.12
CA THR A 6 -7.06 3.99 10.04
C THR A 6 -7.63 5.32 10.54
N ASP A 7 -8.91 5.35 10.94
CA ASP A 7 -9.55 6.55 11.48
C ASP A 7 -8.75 7.12 12.66
N HIS A 8 -8.28 6.26 13.54
CA HIS A 8 -7.43 6.66 14.67
C HIS A 8 -6.11 7.32 14.21
N ALA A 9 -5.45 6.78 13.17
CA ALA A 9 -4.18 7.32 12.70
C ALA A 9 -4.33 8.68 11.98
N ILE A 10 -5.43 8.89 11.24
CA ILE A 10 -5.69 10.17 10.57
C ILE A 10 -6.17 11.27 11.52
N GLU A 11 -6.68 10.91 12.70
CA GLU A 11 -7.09 11.83 13.78
C GLU A 11 -5.97 12.10 14.80
N ASP A 12 -4.83 11.40 14.69
CA ASP A 12 -3.71 11.59 15.62
C ASP A 12 -3.17 13.02 15.51
N LYS A 13 -3.27 13.76 16.63
CA LYS A 13 -2.84 15.17 16.71
C LYS A 13 -1.36 15.36 16.41
N SER A 14 -0.52 14.39 16.71
CA SER A 14 0.92 14.45 16.40
C SER A 14 1.17 14.37 14.90
N VAL A 15 0.42 13.53 14.20
CA VAL A 15 0.45 13.40 12.75
C VAL A 15 -0.08 14.66 12.09
N LEU A 16 -1.22 15.18 12.55
CA LEU A 16 -1.82 16.42 12.04
C LEU A 16 -0.87 17.61 12.23
N HIS A 17 -0.28 17.77 13.41
CA HIS A 17 0.69 18.83 13.67
C HIS A 17 1.96 18.71 12.80
N LEU A 18 2.39 17.48 12.47
CA LEU A 18 3.49 17.28 11.52
C LEU A 18 3.05 17.63 10.09
N ALA A 19 1.83 17.27 9.69
CA ALA A 19 1.29 17.57 8.37
C ALA A 19 1.20 19.08 8.09
N GLU A 20 0.90 19.91 9.10
CA GLU A 20 0.90 21.37 8.99
C GLU A 20 2.28 21.95 8.57
N LYS A 21 3.36 21.22 8.85
CA LYS A 21 4.74 21.62 8.48
C LYS A 21 5.13 21.19 7.07
N VAL A 22 4.29 20.40 6.41
CA VAL A 22 4.56 19.92 5.06
C VAL A 22 4.07 20.93 4.05
N SER A 23 4.96 21.36 3.16
CA SER A 23 4.61 22.17 2.00
C SER A 23 4.94 21.44 0.71
N MET A 24 4.08 21.52 -0.28
CA MET A 24 4.28 20.92 -1.59
C MET A 24 4.43 22.01 -2.64
N ARG A 25 5.40 21.87 -3.52
CA ARG A 25 5.64 22.80 -4.63
C ARG A 25 6.10 22.03 -5.87
N LEU A 26 5.85 22.60 -7.02
CA LEU A 26 6.39 22.11 -8.27
C LEU A 26 7.91 22.38 -8.31
N GLY A 27 8.69 21.31 -8.50
CA GLY A 27 10.12 21.42 -8.75
C GLY A 27 10.36 21.67 -10.25
N PRO A 28 10.90 22.82 -10.67
CA PRO A 28 11.12 23.11 -12.10
C PRO A 28 12.13 22.14 -12.75
N ASP A 29 12.97 21.53 -11.94
CA ASP A 29 13.95 20.50 -12.30
C ASP A 29 13.36 19.07 -12.33
N LEU A 30 12.18 18.86 -11.71
CA LEU A 30 11.50 17.57 -11.65
C LEU A 30 10.46 17.44 -12.77
N LYS A 31 10.93 17.14 -13.97
CA LYS A 31 10.03 16.98 -15.13
C LYS A 31 9.49 15.56 -15.20
N SER A 32 8.18 15.43 -15.31
CA SER A 32 7.54 14.16 -15.64
C SER A 32 8.01 13.71 -17.02
N THR A 33 8.42 12.46 -17.12
CA THR A 33 8.87 11.82 -18.36
C THR A 33 8.08 10.56 -18.62
N LYS A 34 8.28 9.93 -19.79
CA LYS A 34 7.75 8.57 -20.02
C LYS A 34 8.28 7.56 -19.00
N ALA A 35 9.46 7.81 -18.45
CA ALA A 35 10.10 6.96 -17.45
C ALA A 35 9.50 7.10 -16.03
N GLY A 36 8.71 8.16 -15.75
CA GLY A 36 8.07 8.28 -14.44
C GLY A 36 7.74 9.72 -14.04
N ARG A 37 7.21 9.81 -12.83
CA ARG A 37 6.91 11.08 -12.15
C ARG A 37 7.89 11.24 -10.99
N PRO A 38 8.98 11.99 -11.16
CA PRO A 38 9.95 12.18 -10.11
C PRO A 38 9.36 12.96 -8.94
N ALA A 39 9.83 12.63 -7.75
CA ALA A 39 9.48 13.35 -6.53
C ALA A 39 10.73 13.53 -5.66
N ARG A 40 10.85 14.69 -5.00
CA ARG A 40 11.89 14.96 -4.02
C ARG A 40 11.26 15.33 -2.69
N VAL A 41 11.71 14.69 -1.63
CA VAL A 41 11.36 15.05 -0.26
C VAL A 41 12.59 15.68 0.38
N THR A 42 12.40 16.83 1.00
CA THR A 42 13.44 17.53 1.77
C THR A 42 12.93 17.77 3.18
N VAL A 43 13.69 17.33 4.16
CA VAL A 43 13.37 17.49 5.59
C VAL A 43 14.42 18.35 6.25
N GLN A 44 13.99 19.43 6.89
CA GLN A 44 14.84 20.28 7.70
C GLN A 44 14.72 19.88 9.16
N LEU A 45 15.82 19.45 9.76
CA LEU A 45 15.87 19.01 11.14
C LEU A 45 16.04 20.21 12.10
N ARG A 46 15.70 20.01 13.38
CA ARG A 46 15.83 21.05 14.41
C ARG A 46 17.26 21.48 14.69
N ASP A 47 18.23 20.59 14.43
CA ASP A 47 19.67 20.87 14.55
C ASP A 47 20.29 21.61 13.35
N GLY A 48 19.45 22.03 12.39
CA GLY A 48 19.82 22.76 11.19
C GLY A 48 20.23 21.88 10.01
N ARG A 49 20.38 20.56 10.17
CA ARG A 49 20.67 19.65 9.06
C ARG A 49 19.49 19.54 8.10
N THR A 50 19.82 19.42 6.83
CA THR A 50 18.83 19.17 5.78
C THR A 50 19.08 17.79 5.18
N LEU A 51 18.03 16.95 5.18
CA LEU A 51 18.03 15.66 4.52
C LEU A 51 17.19 15.76 3.26
N SER A 52 17.67 15.22 2.14
CA SER A 52 16.93 15.23 0.89
C SER A 52 17.05 13.87 0.20
N ARG A 53 15.93 13.39 -0.34
CA ARG A 53 15.88 12.18 -1.15
C ARG A 53 15.00 12.40 -2.35
N GLN A 54 15.49 12.01 -3.51
CA GLN A 54 14.75 12.02 -4.77
C GLN A 54 14.47 10.58 -5.22
N VAL A 55 13.32 10.38 -5.81
CA VAL A 55 12.97 9.19 -6.59
C VAL A 55 12.52 9.64 -7.97
N ASP A 56 13.00 8.97 -9.00
CA ASP A 56 12.73 9.35 -10.39
C ASP A 56 11.50 8.62 -10.95
N ALA A 57 11.17 7.46 -10.38
CA ALA A 57 9.98 6.69 -10.72
C ALA A 57 9.40 5.99 -9.49
N ALA A 58 8.10 5.83 -9.45
CA ALA A 58 7.41 5.06 -8.42
C ALA A 58 7.76 3.57 -8.55
N LYS A 59 7.96 2.91 -7.39
CA LYS A 59 8.12 1.47 -7.35
C LYS A 59 6.80 0.75 -7.70
N GLY A 60 6.90 -0.35 -8.44
CA GLY A 60 5.77 -1.16 -8.89
C GLY A 60 5.32 -0.82 -10.32
N GLY A 61 5.99 0.11 -11.00
CA GLY A 61 5.82 0.37 -12.44
C GLY A 61 6.82 -0.41 -13.28
N ASP A 62 6.77 -0.18 -14.58
CA ASP A 62 7.66 -0.78 -15.60
C ASP A 62 9.14 -0.40 -15.41
N ILE A 63 9.40 0.81 -14.93
CA ILE A 63 10.76 1.33 -14.73
C ILE A 63 11.42 0.78 -13.44
N VAL A 64 10.65 0.64 -12.38
CA VAL A 64 11.11 0.11 -11.09
C VAL A 64 10.11 -0.96 -10.64
N PRO A 65 10.16 -2.16 -11.23
CA PRO A 65 9.23 -3.24 -10.89
C PRO A 65 9.43 -3.71 -9.44
N MET A 66 8.38 -4.26 -8.86
CA MET A 66 8.49 -5.01 -7.62
C MET A 66 9.06 -6.40 -7.90
N THR A 67 9.90 -6.89 -6.99
CA THR A 67 10.29 -8.30 -6.99
C THR A 67 9.11 -9.18 -6.59
N ALA A 68 9.17 -10.48 -6.89
CA ALA A 68 8.16 -11.43 -6.45
C ALA A 68 8.02 -11.45 -4.92
N GLU A 69 9.14 -11.38 -4.19
CA GLU A 69 9.16 -11.32 -2.73
C GLU A 69 8.46 -10.06 -2.19
N GLU A 70 8.73 -8.90 -2.78
CA GLU A 70 8.09 -7.63 -2.37
C GLU A 70 6.59 -7.63 -2.69
N LEU A 71 6.20 -8.24 -3.81
CA LEU A 71 4.79 -8.38 -4.16
C LEU A 71 4.07 -9.31 -3.19
N ARG A 72 4.71 -10.44 -2.82
CA ARG A 72 4.19 -11.38 -1.82
C ARG A 72 4.08 -10.72 -0.44
N ALA A 73 5.09 -9.98 0.00
CA ALA A 73 5.06 -9.24 1.26
C ALA A 73 3.91 -8.22 1.30
N LYS A 74 3.70 -7.47 0.21
CA LYS A 74 2.58 -6.54 0.09
C LYS A 74 1.23 -7.25 0.12
N PHE A 75 1.11 -8.40 -0.54
CA PHE A 75 -0.09 -9.22 -0.47
C PHE A 75 -0.41 -9.63 0.97
N HIS A 76 0.58 -10.15 1.71
CA HIS A 76 0.37 -10.55 3.11
C HIS A 76 0.01 -9.37 4.02
N GLU A 77 0.61 -8.20 3.85
CA GLU A 77 0.24 -6.98 4.58
C GLU A 77 -1.24 -6.61 4.36
N CYS A 78 -1.72 -6.72 3.13
CA CYS A 78 -3.13 -6.46 2.81
C CYS A 78 -4.05 -7.56 3.35
N ALA A 79 -3.69 -8.82 3.14
CA ALA A 79 -4.48 -9.98 3.49
C ALA A 79 -4.67 -10.14 5.01
N ALA A 80 -3.68 -9.75 5.81
CA ALA A 80 -3.73 -9.79 7.28
C ALA A 80 -4.92 -9.03 7.90
N ARG A 81 -5.58 -8.18 7.14
CA ARG A 81 -6.78 -7.44 7.57
C ARG A 81 -8.08 -8.21 7.37
N ALA A 82 -8.07 -9.22 6.53
CA ALA A 82 -9.27 -9.94 6.09
C ALA A 82 -9.22 -11.45 6.36
N MET A 83 -8.04 -12.02 6.62
CA MET A 83 -7.87 -13.46 6.76
C MET A 83 -6.72 -13.84 7.68
N ALA A 84 -6.73 -15.09 8.15
CA ALA A 84 -5.63 -15.66 8.94
C ALA A 84 -4.35 -15.83 8.08
N PRO A 85 -3.15 -15.74 8.69
CA PRO A 85 -1.88 -15.87 7.95
C PRO A 85 -1.76 -17.16 7.12
N THR A 86 -2.27 -18.28 7.65
CA THR A 86 -2.26 -19.58 6.95
C THR A 86 -3.15 -19.60 5.72
N GLU A 87 -4.27 -18.88 5.74
CA GLU A 87 -5.18 -18.74 4.61
C GLU A 87 -4.56 -17.83 3.55
N ALA A 88 -3.95 -16.73 3.98
CA ALA A 88 -3.22 -15.81 3.10
C ALA A 88 -2.09 -16.55 2.36
N GLU A 89 -1.34 -17.39 3.06
CA GLU A 89 -0.28 -18.19 2.44
C GLU A 89 -0.83 -19.16 1.39
N ARG A 90 -1.89 -19.90 1.72
CA ARG A 90 -2.54 -20.81 0.76
C ARG A 90 -3.09 -20.09 -0.46
N LEU A 91 -3.64 -18.90 -0.28
CA LEU A 91 -4.14 -18.08 -1.38
C LEU A 91 -2.98 -17.55 -2.25
N ALA A 92 -1.89 -17.08 -1.63
CA ALA A 92 -0.70 -16.63 -2.33
C ALA A 92 -0.07 -17.75 -3.18
N ASP A 93 0.01 -18.97 -2.63
CA ASP A 93 0.52 -20.14 -3.35
C ASP A 93 -0.39 -20.54 -4.52
N ALA A 94 -1.71 -20.53 -4.32
CA ALA A 94 -2.68 -20.84 -5.37
C ALA A 94 -2.60 -19.82 -6.53
N ILE A 95 -2.39 -18.53 -6.21
CA ILE A 95 -2.18 -17.51 -7.23
C ILE A 95 -0.82 -17.69 -7.92
N GLY A 96 0.23 -18.02 -7.16
CA GLY A 96 1.58 -18.20 -7.69
C GLY A 96 1.73 -19.39 -8.65
N THR A 97 0.82 -20.35 -8.57
CA THR A 97 0.80 -21.56 -9.42
C THR A 97 -0.35 -21.60 -10.44
N LEU A 98 -1.00 -20.45 -10.65
CA LEU A 98 -2.20 -20.34 -11.46
C LEU A 98 -1.99 -20.74 -12.93
N ASP A 99 -0.82 -20.46 -13.47
CA ASP A 99 -0.42 -20.81 -14.85
C ASP A 99 -0.32 -22.33 -15.11
N THR A 100 -0.14 -23.11 -14.04
CA THR A 100 -0.06 -24.59 -14.10
C THR A 100 -1.27 -25.27 -13.50
N ALA A 101 -2.23 -24.51 -12.97
CA ALA A 101 -3.43 -25.04 -12.36
C ALA A 101 -4.35 -25.69 -13.43
N PRO A 102 -4.91 -26.89 -13.16
CA PRO A 102 -5.82 -27.55 -14.09
C PRO A 102 -7.15 -26.82 -14.27
N ASP A 103 -7.57 -26.07 -13.25
CA ASP A 103 -8.80 -25.27 -13.23
C ASP A 103 -8.73 -24.19 -12.13
N LEU A 104 -9.76 -23.37 -12.01
CA LEU A 104 -9.88 -22.31 -11.03
C LEU A 104 -10.71 -22.70 -9.79
N LEU A 105 -11.14 -23.95 -9.67
CA LEU A 105 -12.07 -24.37 -8.60
C LEU A 105 -11.43 -24.22 -7.22
N SER A 106 -10.17 -24.64 -7.07
CA SER A 106 -9.44 -24.52 -5.80
C SER A 106 -9.28 -23.06 -5.36
N LEU A 107 -8.91 -22.17 -6.29
CA LEU A 107 -8.77 -20.73 -6.02
C LEU A 107 -10.11 -20.10 -5.64
N THR A 108 -11.17 -20.41 -6.39
CA THR A 108 -12.50 -19.86 -6.11
C THR A 108 -13.09 -20.39 -4.81
N ALA A 109 -12.77 -21.63 -4.40
CA ALA A 109 -13.16 -22.18 -3.11
C ALA A 109 -12.50 -21.44 -1.94
N LEU A 110 -11.19 -21.13 -2.06
CA LEU A 110 -10.48 -20.32 -1.07
C LEU A 110 -11.12 -18.92 -0.95
N LEU A 111 -11.40 -18.26 -2.05
CA LEU A 111 -12.00 -16.92 -2.06
C LEU A 111 -13.42 -16.88 -1.50
N ARG A 112 -14.23 -17.92 -1.73
CA ARG A 112 -15.59 -18.04 -1.16
C ARG A 112 -15.57 -18.26 0.35
N GLY A 113 -14.59 -19.01 0.87
CA GLY A 113 -14.41 -19.19 2.31
C GLY A 113 -14.12 -17.88 3.05
N LEU A 114 -13.60 -16.87 2.34
CA LEU A 114 -13.31 -15.54 2.89
C LEU A 114 -14.54 -14.60 2.90
N GLY A 115 -15.61 -14.93 2.15
CA GLY A 115 -16.85 -14.13 2.07
C GLY A 115 -17.76 -14.18 3.29
N GLY A 116 -17.35 -14.83 4.38
CA GLY A 116 -18.05 -14.88 5.65
C GLY A 116 -17.73 -13.77 6.65
N VAL A 117 -16.96 -12.77 6.25
CA VAL A 117 -16.84 -11.53 7.02
C VAL A 117 -18.08 -10.72 6.73
N GLU A 118 -19.08 -10.83 7.63
CA GLU A 118 -20.30 -10.03 7.60
C GLU A 118 -19.97 -8.56 7.32
N ASP A 119 -20.77 -7.98 6.45
CA ASP A 119 -20.95 -6.54 6.27
C ASP A 119 -21.09 -5.88 7.66
N ALA A 120 -19.98 -5.57 8.30
CA ALA A 120 -19.97 -4.81 9.54
C ALA A 120 -20.36 -3.37 9.19
N ALA A 121 -21.69 -3.19 9.12
CA ALA A 121 -22.40 -1.95 9.39
C ALA A 121 -21.80 -0.68 8.75
N VAL A 122 -22.16 -0.45 7.51
CA VAL A 122 -22.41 0.93 7.06
C VAL A 122 -23.67 1.39 7.78
N SER A 123 -23.48 2.02 8.94
CA SER A 123 -24.55 2.71 9.66
C SER A 123 -25.05 3.87 8.78
N PRO A 124 -26.33 3.94 8.41
CA PRO A 124 -26.83 5.07 7.64
C PRO A 124 -26.73 6.33 8.49
N ARG A 125 -26.04 7.33 7.98
CA ARG A 125 -26.05 8.69 8.56
C ARG A 125 -27.48 9.18 8.52
N SER A 126 -28.08 9.26 9.72
CA SER A 126 -29.36 9.95 9.90
C SER A 126 -29.19 11.43 9.56
N GLY A 127 -30.06 11.93 8.66
CA GLY A 127 -30.13 13.31 8.21
C GLY A 127 -30.53 14.32 9.30
#